data_c62a16d73053a41ed51448436aa728cb
#
_entry.id   c62a16d73053a41ed51448436aa728cb
#
_cell.length_a   1.000
_cell.length_b   1.000
_cell.length_c   1.000
_cell.angle_alpha   90.00
_cell.angle_beta   90.00
_cell.angle_gamma   90.00
#
_symmetry.space_group_name_H-M   'P 1'
#
loop_
_entity.id
_entity.type
_entity.pdbx_description
1 polymer ?
#
loop_
_entity_poly.entity_id
_entity_poly.type
_entity_poly.pdbx_seq_one_letter_code
_entity_poly.pdbx_strand_id
1 'polypeptide(L)'
;MIAWTVPLDRVVATGELFAASLEVTHCYERATAIDWPYNIYTMVHSRSREDCLRIADQLSHQSGIRDYTVLFSEREYKKISARI
;
A
#
# COMPACT_ATOMS: atom_id res chain seq x y z
N MET A 1 3.56 2.42 3.69
CA MET A 1 2.23 2.09 3.15
C MET A 1 2.28 2.02 1.64
N ILE A 2 1.56 1.10 1.06
CA ILE A 2 1.47 0.96 -0.39
C ILE A 2 0.02 1.13 -0.79
N ALA A 3 -0.23 2.01 -1.75
CA ALA A 3 -1.57 2.24 -2.29
C ALA A 3 -1.65 1.58 -3.67
N TRP A 4 -2.71 0.82 -3.90
CA TRP A 4 -2.88 0.00 -5.09
C TRP A 4 -4.15 0.37 -5.83
N THR A 5 -4.06 0.38 -7.17
CA THR A 5 -5.24 0.49 -8.03
C THR A 5 -5.56 -0.90 -8.55
N VAL A 6 -6.68 -1.47 -8.09
CA VAL A 6 -7.05 -2.85 -8.38
C VAL A 6 -8.39 -2.85 -9.12
N PRO A 7 -8.50 -3.61 -10.23
CA PRO A 7 -9.80 -3.74 -10.90
C PRO A 7 -10.86 -4.27 -9.94
N LEU A 8 -12.09 -3.77 -10.07
CA LEU A 8 -13.16 -4.10 -9.13
C LEU A 8 -13.43 -5.60 -9.05
N ASP A 9 -13.28 -6.30 -10.16
CA ASP A 9 -13.53 -7.74 -10.19
C ASP A 9 -12.41 -8.54 -9.54
N ARG A 10 -11.31 -7.90 -9.14
CA ARG A 10 -10.17 -8.55 -8.52
C ARG A 10 -9.90 -8.07 -7.10
N VAL A 11 -10.72 -7.13 -6.60
CA VAL A 11 -10.46 -6.50 -5.29
C VAL A 11 -10.47 -7.54 -4.17
N VAL A 12 -11.45 -8.43 -4.14
CA VAL A 12 -11.55 -9.41 -3.05
C VAL A 12 -10.36 -10.36 -3.08
N ALA A 13 -10.07 -10.94 -4.24
CA ALA A 13 -8.98 -11.90 -4.36
C ALA A 13 -7.62 -11.25 -4.05
N THR A 14 -7.42 -10.02 -4.55
CA THR A 14 -6.17 -9.30 -4.33
C THR A 14 -6.02 -8.93 -2.87
N GLY A 15 -7.09 -8.46 -2.24
CA GLY A 15 -7.07 -8.12 -0.82
C GLY A 15 -6.74 -9.32 0.04
N GLU A 16 -7.31 -10.48 -0.28
CA GLU A 16 -7.02 -11.70 0.47
C GLU A 16 -5.56 -12.13 0.29
N LEU A 17 -5.04 -11.99 -0.92
CA LEU A 17 -3.65 -12.33 -1.20
C LEU A 17 -2.71 -11.43 -0.39
N PHE A 18 -2.97 -10.13 -0.38
CA PHE A 18 -2.14 -9.19 0.37
C PHE A 18 -2.25 -9.45 1.87
N ALA A 19 -3.46 -9.70 2.37
CA ALA A 19 -3.66 -9.94 3.80
C ALA A 19 -2.98 -11.22 4.27
N ALA A 20 -2.76 -12.17 3.38
CA ALA A 20 -2.08 -13.40 3.72
C ALA A 20 -0.55 -13.25 3.77
N SER A 21 -0.01 -12.14 3.27
CA SER A 21 1.43 -11.92 3.28
C SER A 21 1.92 -11.61 4.69
N LEU A 22 3.03 -12.23 5.08
CA LEU A 22 3.59 -12.02 6.42
C LEU A 22 4.11 -10.60 6.61
N GLU A 23 4.51 -9.94 5.53
CA GLU A 23 5.01 -8.57 5.61
C GLU A 23 3.91 -7.53 5.70
N VAL A 24 2.66 -7.91 5.42
CA VAL A 24 1.53 -6.98 5.47
C VAL A 24 0.89 -7.06 6.85
N THR A 25 0.87 -5.93 7.55
CA THR A 25 0.28 -5.86 8.89
C THR A 25 -1.21 -5.50 8.84
N HIS A 26 -1.59 -4.67 7.85
CA HIS A 26 -2.97 -4.27 7.66
C HIS A 26 -3.25 -4.12 6.18
N CYS A 27 -4.47 -4.44 5.79
CA CYS A 27 -4.92 -4.28 4.41
C CYS A 27 -6.32 -3.70 4.44
N TYR A 28 -6.53 -2.58 3.74
CA TYR A 28 -7.82 -1.89 3.70
C TYR A 28 -8.31 -1.74 2.28
N GLU A 29 -9.62 -1.75 2.14
CA GLU A 29 -10.27 -1.35 0.89
C GLU A 29 -10.97 -0.02 1.14
N ARG A 30 -10.85 0.91 0.17
CA ARG A 30 -11.53 2.20 0.23
C ARG A 30 -12.08 2.56 -1.14
N ALA A 31 -13.11 3.41 -1.14
CA ALA A 31 -13.66 3.92 -2.38
C ALA A 31 -12.65 4.84 -3.08
N THR A 32 -12.65 4.80 -4.40
CA THR A 32 -11.80 5.68 -5.20
C THR A 32 -12.43 7.07 -5.32
N ALA A 33 -11.61 8.05 -5.65
CA ALA A 33 -12.04 9.40 -5.96
C ALA A 33 -11.48 9.80 -7.32
N ILE A 34 -11.98 10.91 -7.87
CA ILE A 34 -11.60 11.34 -9.21
C ILE A 34 -10.09 11.50 -9.37
N ASP A 35 -9.47 12.11 -8.37
CA ASP A 35 -8.02 12.35 -8.39
C ASP A 35 -7.25 11.39 -7.50
N TRP A 36 -7.89 10.31 -7.03
CA TRP A 36 -7.27 9.33 -6.15
C TRP A 36 -7.76 7.93 -6.51
N PRO A 37 -7.12 7.27 -7.46
CA PRO A 37 -7.62 6.00 -8.01
C PRO A 37 -7.32 4.78 -7.16
N TYR A 38 -6.66 4.94 -6.04
CA TYR A 38 -6.22 3.80 -5.24
C TYR A 38 -7.36 3.29 -4.37
N ASN A 39 -7.62 2.00 -4.42
CA ASN A 39 -8.72 1.39 -3.69
C ASN A 39 -8.29 0.32 -2.69
N ILE A 40 -7.03 -0.11 -2.71
CA ILE A 40 -6.50 -1.01 -1.69
C ILE A 40 -5.24 -0.38 -1.11
N TYR A 41 -5.11 -0.47 0.21
CA TYR A 41 -3.96 0.05 0.94
C TYR A 41 -3.39 -1.05 1.80
N THR A 42 -2.07 -1.25 1.72
CA THR A 42 -1.38 -2.22 2.56
C THR A 42 -0.38 -1.49 3.45
N MET A 43 -0.45 -1.79 4.74
CA MET A 43 0.57 -1.36 5.69
C MET A 43 1.58 -2.50 5.79
N VAL A 44 2.83 -2.23 5.51
CA VAL A 44 3.86 -3.26 5.48
C VAL A 44 4.88 -3.01 6.57
N HIS A 45 5.41 -4.09 7.10
CA HIS A 45 6.49 -4.04 8.09
C HIS A 45 7.81 -4.09 7.35
N SER A 46 8.51 -2.98 7.33
CA SER A 46 9.78 -2.87 6.62
C SER A 46 10.79 -2.10 7.46
N ARG A 47 12.07 -2.37 7.24
CA ARG A 47 13.15 -1.74 7.98
C ARG A 47 13.72 -0.52 7.29
N SER A 48 13.52 -0.42 5.99
CA SER A 48 14.10 0.63 5.18
C SER A 48 13.21 0.88 3.97
N ARG A 49 13.49 1.96 3.25
CA ARG A 49 12.78 2.24 2.00
C ARG A 49 13.01 1.14 0.98
N GLU A 50 14.24 0.66 0.89
CA GLU A 50 14.58 -0.40 -0.05
C GLU A 50 13.82 -1.68 0.26
N ASP A 51 13.71 -2.01 1.55
CA ASP A 51 12.94 -3.18 1.95
C ASP A 51 11.46 -3.02 1.61
N CYS A 52 10.92 -1.82 1.83
CA CYS A 52 9.53 -1.53 1.48
C CYS A 52 9.31 -1.66 -0.03
N LEU A 53 10.22 -1.15 -0.83
CA LEU A 53 10.13 -1.25 -2.29
C LEU A 53 10.23 -2.70 -2.74
N ARG A 54 11.07 -3.50 -2.10
CA ARG A 54 11.20 -4.92 -2.39
C ARG A 54 9.88 -5.65 -2.10
N ILE A 55 9.27 -5.34 -0.97
CA ILE A 55 7.99 -5.96 -0.59
C ILE A 55 6.91 -5.56 -1.60
N ALA A 56 6.87 -4.28 -1.99
CA ALA A 56 5.90 -3.81 -2.98
C ALA A 56 6.07 -4.54 -4.30
N ASP A 57 7.30 -4.70 -4.77
CA ASP A 57 7.58 -5.41 -6.01
C ASP A 57 7.13 -6.88 -5.91
N GLN A 58 7.41 -7.51 -4.79
CA GLN A 58 7.02 -8.89 -4.56
C GLN A 58 5.49 -9.05 -4.59
N LEU A 59 4.79 -8.17 -3.90
CA LEU A 59 3.33 -8.21 -3.87
C LEU A 59 2.76 -7.92 -5.27
N SER A 60 3.37 -7.01 -6.01
CA SER A 60 2.96 -6.71 -7.37
C SER A 60 3.07 -7.94 -8.27
N HIS A 61 4.17 -8.67 -8.15
CA HIS A 61 4.36 -9.89 -8.93
C HIS A 61 3.36 -10.98 -8.56
N GLN A 62 3.12 -11.15 -7.28
CA GLN A 62 2.21 -12.19 -6.81
C GLN A 62 0.77 -11.92 -7.21
N SER A 63 0.36 -10.66 -7.19
CA SER A 63 -1.02 -10.28 -7.50
C SER A 63 -1.25 -9.98 -8.97
N GLY A 64 -0.20 -9.64 -9.70
CA GLY A 64 -0.32 -9.15 -11.06
C GLY A 64 -0.76 -7.71 -11.17
N ILE A 65 -0.89 -7.01 -10.03
CA ILE A 65 -1.29 -5.61 -10.01
C ILE A 65 -0.04 -4.75 -10.14
N ARG A 66 -0.02 -3.90 -11.15
CA ARG A 66 1.15 -3.04 -11.43
C ARG A 66 0.93 -1.58 -11.11
N ASP A 67 -0.32 -1.17 -10.90
CA ASP A 67 -0.65 0.22 -10.62
C ASP A 67 -0.63 0.43 -9.11
N TYR A 68 0.52 0.85 -8.61
CA TYR A 68 0.67 1.12 -7.18
C TYR A 68 1.68 2.24 -6.95
N THR A 69 1.58 2.83 -5.77
CA THR A 69 2.57 3.81 -5.31
C THR A 69 2.93 3.51 -3.86
N VAL A 70 4.19 3.76 -3.52
CA VAL A 70 4.69 3.53 -2.17
C VAL A 70 4.73 4.88 -1.46
N LEU A 71 4.08 4.96 -0.30
CA LEU A 71 3.99 6.18 0.49
C LEU A 71 4.79 5.99 1.77
N PHE A 72 5.74 6.88 2.00
CA PHE A 72 6.56 6.88 3.20
C PHE A 72 6.06 7.99 4.13
N SER A 73 5.66 7.62 5.33
CA SER A 73 5.19 8.58 6.33
C SER A 73 6.34 8.95 7.25
N GLU A 74 7.11 9.88 6.80
CA GLU A 74 8.25 10.36 7.59
C GLU A 74 7.96 11.66 8.25
N ARG A 75 7.94 11.78 8.64
CA ARG A 75 7.82 12.77 9.11
C ARG A 75 7.24 13.42 9.67
N GLU A 76 6.96 13.21 9.66
CA GLU A 76 6.41 13.54 10.08
C GLU A 76 6.33 14.51 10.44
N TYR A 77 6.14 14.74 10.41
CA TYR A 77 6.02 15.31 10.64
C TYR A 77 6.10 16.17 11.39
N LYS A 78 6.49 16.21 11.70
CA LYS A 78 6.62 16.74 12.46
C LYS A 78 6.53 17.78 12.69
N LYS A 79 6.62 17.83 12.40
CA LYS A 79 6.62 18.57 12.64
C LYS A 79 6.15 19.38 12.77
N ILE A 80 5.89 18.99 12.49
CA ILE A 80 5.58 19.58 12.61
C ILE A 80 5.21 20.40 13.05
N SER A 81 5.22 20.22 13.01
CA SER A 81 5.03 20.79 13.47
C SER A 81 4.73 21.63 13.88
N ALA A 82 4.81 21.56 13.75
CA ALA A 82 4.72 22.14 14.11
C ALA A 82 4.34 23.09 14.46
N ARG A 83 4.48 23.15 14.37
CA ARG A 83 4.21 23.85 14.72
C ARG A 83 3.88 24.62 15.19
N ILE A 84 4.00 24.41 15.01
CA ILE A 84 3.67 24.77 15.50
C ILE A 84 3.59 25.33 15.93
#